data_bc0d9d9edfbb2776532bd04d76110c56
#
_entry.id   bc0d9d9edfbb2776532bd04d76110c56
#
_cell.length_a   1.000
_cell.length_b   1.000
_cell.length_c   1.000
_cell.angle_alpha   90.00
_cell.angle_beta   90.00
_cell.angle_gamma   90.00
#
_symmetry.space_group_name_H-M   'P 1'
#
loop_
_entity.id
_entity.type
_entity.pdbx_description
1 polymer ?
#
loop_
_entity_poly.entity_id
_entity_poly.type
_entity_poly.pdbx_seq_one_letter_code
_entity_poly.pdbx_strand_id
1 'polypeptide(L)'
;IIAGMLAWRDEVFSLLPWIVITIGLFIAHGTNNLLNDYTDFSRGVDNDNYFRTQYGVHPLVQGFFTKAQQIRWFLVSGFLATLAGVYVFLSTGFNTTVIGLFVFGAIALLAYTYPFKYWGLGEFTIFLIWGPILIGGVYYVLALFSGHEIVMSNVWSAVLAGVPYGLGVASINIAKHIDKHDDDKAKGVGTFP
;
A
#
# COMPACT_ATOMS: atom_id res chain seq x y z
N ILE A 1 -9.21 5.62 7.87
CA ILE A 1 -9.96 6.59 8.69
C ILE A 1 -10.58 7.67 7.81
N ILE A 2 -9.80 8.47 7.04
CA ILE A 2 -10.31 9.61 6.25
C ILE A 2 -11.51 9.20 5.37
N ALA A 3 -11.36 8.15 4.57
CA ALA A 3 -12.44 7.65 3.72
C ALA A 3 -13.70 7.25 4.52
N GLY A 4 -13.52 6.63 5.68
CA GLY A 4 -14.64 6.28 6.57
C GLY A 4 -15.35 7.50 7.13
N MET A 5 -14.63 8.57 7.49
CA MET A 5 -15.22 9.82 7.96
C MET A 5 -16.01 10.54 6.86
N LEU A 6 -15.47 10.54 5.63
CA LEU A 6 -16.18 11.09 4.47
C LEU A 6 -17.44 10.29 4.15
N ALA A 7 -17.36 8.97 4.17
CA ALA A 7 -18.52 8.10 3.98
C ALA A 7 -19.57 8.28 5.08
N TRP A 8 -19.13 8.49 6.32
CA TRP A 8 -20.05 8.82 7.43
C TRP A 8 -20.76 10.16 7.22
N ARG A 9 -20.02 11.19 6.82
CA ARG A 9 -20.58 12.52 6.52
C ARG A 9 -21.66 12.44 5.44
N ASP A 10 -21.44 11.60 4.42
CA ASP A 10 -22.30 11.48 3.25
C ASP A 10 -23.35 10.36 3.40
N GLU A 11 -23.53 9.83 4.62
CA GLU A 11 -24.52 8.81 4.99
C GLU A 11 -24.38 7.46 4.22
N VAL A 12 -23.20 7.17 3.68
CA VAL A 12 -22.88 5.94 2.94
C VAL A 12 -21.90 5.02 3.70
N PHE A 13 -21.75 5.22 5.01
CA PHE A 13 -20.86 4.44 5.85
C PHE A 13 -21.48 3.09 6.25
N SER A 14 -20.68 2.02 6.10
CA SER A 14 -21.02 0.67 6.57
C SER A 14 -19.87 0.12 7.42
N LEU A 15 -20.15 -0.19 8.69
CA LEU A 15 -19.12 -0.55 9.68
C LEU A 15 -18.37 -1.84 9.33
N LEU A 16 -19.10 -2.94 9.02
CA LEU A 16 -18.48 -4.23 8.74
C LEU A 16 -17.56 -4.17 7.50
N PRO A 17 -18.00 -3.67 6.34
CA PRO A 17 -17.11 -3.47 5.20
C PRO A 17 -15.91 -2.59 5.51
N TRP A 18 -16.10 -1.50 6.26
CA TRP A 18 -15.00 -0.62 6.65
C TRP A 18 -13.95 -1.34 7.49
N ILE A 19 -14.37 -2.19 8.46
CA ILE A 19 -13.45 -3.00 9.26
C ILE A 19 -12.70 -4.00 8.38
N VAL A 20 -13.39 -4.76 7.52
CA VAL A 20 -12.78 -5.77 6.66
C VAL A 20 -11.77 -5.14 5.70
N ILE A 21 -12.14 -4.02 5.07
CA ILE A 21 -11.25 -3.28 4.16
C ILE A 21 -10.02 -2.75 4.93
N THR A 22 -10.22 -2.17 6.12
CA THR A 22 -9.14 -1.62 6.93
C THR A 22 -8.15 -2.71 7.34
N ILE A 23 -8.63 -3.84 7.83
CA ILE A 23 -7.78 -4.98 8.21
C ILE A 23 -7.08 -5.56 6.97
N GLY A 24 -7.80 -5.75 5.87
CA GLY A 24 -7.24 -6.27 4.62
C GLY A 24 -6.12 -5.39 4.07
N LEU A 25 -6.31 -4.07 4.06
CA LEU A 25 -5.30 -3.10 3.63
C LEU A 25 -4.08 -3.06 4.57
N PHE A 26 -4.31 -3.19 5.88
CA PHE A 26 -3.23 -3.24 6.87
C PHE A 26 -2.36 -4.48 6.67
N ILE A 27 -2.99 -5.64 6.45
CA ILE A 27 -2.29 -6.89 6.14
C ILE A 27 -1.55 -6.79 4.80
N ALA A 28 -2.19 -6.23 3.76
CA ALA A 28 -1.56 -6.02 2.45
C ALA A 28 -0.32 -5.13 2.54
N HIS A 29 -0.37 -4.07 3.37
CA HIS A 29 0.81 -3.23 3.63
C HIS A 29 1.94 -4.01 4.31
N GLY A 30 1.62 -4.81 5.34
CA GLY A 30 2.58 -5.71 5.97
C GLY A 30 3.19 -6.71 4.97
N THR A 31 2.36 -7.26 4.06
CA THR A 31 2.80 -8.16 2.99
C THR A 31 3.79 -7.46 2.05
N ASN A 32 3.51 -6.20 1.68
CA ASN A 32 4.44 -5.40 0.87
C ASN A 32 5.80 -5.22 1.58
N ASN A 33 5.79 -4.91 2.88
CA ASN A 33 7.03 -4.75 3.64
C ASN A 33 7.85 -6.04 3.69
N LEU A 34 7.19 -7.20 3.87
CA LEU A 34 7.87 -8.50 3.82
C LEU A 34 8.53 -8.77 2.46
N LEU A 35 7.85 -8.41 1.38
CA LEU A 35 8.37 -8.54 0.02
C LEU A 35 9.53 -7.57 -0.24
N ASN A 36 9.39 -6.32 0.22
CA ASN A 36 10.43 -5.30 0.11
C ASN A 36 11.72 -5.75 0.82
N ASP A 37 11.61 -6.13 2.10
CA ASP A 37 12.75 -6.61 2.88
C ASP A 37 13.43 -7.84 2.24
N TYR A 38 12.63 -8.78 1.72
CA TYR A 38 13.17 -9.95 1.02
C TYR A 38 13.91 -9.57 -0.26
N THR A 39 13.35 -8.65 -1.05
CA THR A 39 13.92 -8.25 -2.34
C THR A 39 15.20 -7.46 -2.14
N ASP A 40 15.19 -6.46 -1.25
CA ASP A 40 16.34 -5.60 -0.97
C ASP A 40 17.49 -6.41 -0.34
N PHE A 41 17.17 -7.32 0.61
CA PHE A 41 18.15 -8.25 1.17
C PHE A 41 18.76 -9.17 0.09
N SER A 42 17.92 -9.76 -0.77
CA SER A 42 18.38 -10.70 -1.81
C SER A 42 19.22 -10.01 -2.88
N ARG A 43 19.03 -8.71 -3.10
CA ARG A 43 19.81 -7.87 -4.01
C ARG A 43 21.01 -7.18 -3.34
N GLY A 44 21.20 -7.40 -2.03
CA GLY A 44 22.29 -6.79 -1.28
C GLY A 44 22.13 -5.30 -1.00
N VAL A 45 20.94 -4.73 -1.24
CA VAL A 45 20.67 -3.29 -1.03
C VAL A 45 20.76 -2.92 0.45
N ASP A 46 20.24 -3.77 1.32
CA ASP A 46 20.19 -3.53 2.77
C ASP A 46 21.39 -4.12 3.53
N ASN A 47 22.32 -4.80 2.84
CA ASN A 47 23.55 -5.30 3.48
C ASN A 47 24.47 -4.12 3.77
N ASP A 48 24.98 -4.07 5.00
CA ASP A 48 25.88 -3.03 5.49
C ASP A 48 25.32 -1.60 5.37
N ASN A 49 23.97 -1.46 5.31
CA ASN A 49 23.30 -0.18 5.19
C ASN A 49 22.97 0.38 6.59
N TYR A 50 23.82 1.28 7.07
CA TYR A 50 23.66 1.93 8.36
C TYR A 50 22.32 2.64 8.51
N PHE A 51 21.92 3.44 7.51
CA PHE A 51 20.66 4.20 7.56
C PHE A 51 19.44 3.30 7.61
N ARG A 52 19.45 2.17 6.89
CA ARG A 52 18.32 1.23 6.89
C ARG A 52 18.05 0.70 8.31
N THR A 53 19.07 0.47 9.11
CA THR A 53 18.93 -0.03 10.47
C THR A 53 18.33 0.99 11.44
N GLN A 54 18.37 2.29 11.11
CA GLN A 54 17.78 3.35 11.92
C GLN A 54 16.25 3.42 11.79
N TYR A 55 15.68 2.88 10.71
CA TYR A 55 14.23 2.95 10.46
C TYR A 55 13.45 1.77 11.06
N GLY A 56 14.12 0.85 11.69
CA GLY A 56 13.52 -0.29 12.38
C GLY A 56 14.23 -1.61 12.14
N VAL A 57 13.69 -2.66 12.73
CA VAL A 57 14.19 -4.02 12.63
C VAL A 57 14.15 -4.51 11.18
N HIS A 58 15.25 -5.08 10.69
CA HIS A 58 15.27 -5.81 9.42
C HIS A 58 15.38 -7.32 9.69
N PRO A 59 14.30 -8.08 9.58
CA PRO A 59 14.24 -9.46 10.06
C PRO A 59 15.32 -10.38 9.48
N LEU A 60 15.66 -10.21 8.20
CA LEU A 60 16.66 -11.05 7.51
C LEU A 60 18.09 -10.63 7.86
N VAL A 61 18.41 -9.33 7.85
CA VAL A 61 19.76 -8.82 8.15
C VAL A 61 20.14 -9.12 9.59
N GLN A 62 19.19 -8.97 10.52
CA GLN A 62 19.41 -9.22 11.95
C GLN A 62 19.24 -10.70 12.34
N GLY A 63 18.92 -11.58 11.41
CA GLY A 63 18.82 -13.01 11.63
C GLY A 63 17.58 -13.48 12.40
N PHE A 64 16.57 -12.62 12.57
CA PHE A 64 15.30 -13.03 13.23
C PHE A 64 14.49 -13.98 12.35
N PHE A 65 14.57 -13.85 11.03
CA PHE A 65 13.92 -14.73 10.06
C PHE A 65 14.94 -15.32 9.09
N THR A 66 14.73 -16.58 8.74
CA THR A 66 15.33 -17.17 7.54
C THR A 66 14.55 -16.72 6.29
N LYS A 67 15.19 -16.81 5.11
CA LYS A 67 14.49 -16.52 3.82
C LYS A 67 13.20 -17.33 3.68
N ALA A 68 13.20 -18.61 4.08
CA ALA A 68 12.03 -19.48 4.00
C ALA A 68 10.89 -19.00 4.93
N GLN A 69 11.22 -18.54 6.12
CA GLN A 69 10.23 -17.96 7.06
C GLN A 69 9.66 -16.65 6.52
N GLN A 70 10.50 -15.79 5.93
CA GLN A 70 10.06 -14.54 5.32
C GLN A 70 9.05 -14.80 4.18
N ILE A 71 9.37 -15.74 3.28
CA ILE A 71 8.47 -16.15 2.18
C ILE A 71 7.17 -16.74 2.74
N ARG A 72 7.24 -17.58 3.77
CA ARG A 72 6.04 -18.14 4.41
C ARG A 72 5.12 -17.03 4.94
N TRP A 73 5.66 -16.06 5.65
CA TRP A 73 4.86 -14.96 6.18
C TRP A 73 4.30 -14.06 5.08
N PHE A 74 5.07 -13.82 4.02
CA PHE A 74 4.58 -13.14 2.82
C PHE A 74 3.37 -13.86 2.21
N LEU A 75 3.45 -15.18 2.03
CA LEU A 75 2.36 -15.97 1.44
C LEU A 75 1.13 -16.02 2.36
N VAL A 76 1.32 -16.20 3.66
CA VAL A 76 0.21 -16.24 4.63
C VAL A 76 -0.50 -14.89 4.71
N SER A 77 0.25 -13.80 4.86
CA SER A 77 -0.34 -12.46 4.92
C SER A 77 -0.99 -12.06 3.60
N GLY A 78 -0.36 -12.38 2.46
CA GLY A 78 -0.94 -12.16 1.13
C GLY A 78 -2.25 -12.93 0.92
N PHE A 79 -2.32 -14.17 1.38
CA PHE A 79 -3.54 -14.96 1.34
C PHE A 79 -4.66 -14.32 2.20
N LEU A 80 -4.34 -13.89 3.42
CA LEU A 80 -5.31 -13.23 4.28
C LEU A 80 -5.81 -11.90 3.70
N ALA A 81 -4.92 -11.09 3.11
CA ALA A 81 -5.31 -9.87 2.41
C ALA A 81 -6.21 -10.17 1.21
N THR A 82 -5.92 -11.25 0.47
CA THR A 82 -6.74 -11.70 -0.65
C THR A 82 -8.15 -12.13 -0.20
N LEU A 83 -8.29 -12.79 0.94
CA LEU A 83 -9.60 -13.13 1.49
C LEU A 83 -10.47 -11.90 1.77
N ALA A 84 -9.88 -10.83 2.28
CA ALA A 84 -10.59 -9.55 2.45
C ALA A 84 -11.04 -8.98 1.09
N GLY A 85 -10.18 -9.05 0.07
CA GLY A 85 -10.53 -8.66 -1.30
C GLY A 85 -11.66 -9.49 -1.90
N VAL A 86 -11.63 -10.82 -1.70
CA VAL A 86 -12.69 -11.74 -2.14
C VAL A 86 -14.03 -11.39 -1.48
N TYR A 87 -14.02 -11.11 -0.19
CA TYR A 87 -15.22 -10.63 0.50
C TYR A 87 -15.81 -9.39 -0.18
N VAL A 88 -14.96 -8.40 -0.49
CA VAL A 88 -15.41 -7.18 -1.17
C VAL A 88 -15.96 -7.48 -2.56
N PHE A 89 -15.32 -8.35 -3.35
CA PHE A 89 -15.79 -8.73 -4.69
C PHE A 89 -17.17 -9.40 -4.67
N LEU A 90 -17.32 -10.38 -3.80
CA LEU A 90 -18.59 -11.12 -3.67
C LEU A 90 -19.70 -10.17 -3.23
N SER A 91 -19.42 -9.31 -2.27
CA SER A 91 -20.42 -8.40 -1.70
C SER A 91 -20.77 -7.22 -2.62
N THR A 92 -19.90 -6.86 -3.56
CA THR A 92 -20.15 -5.78 -4.54
C THR A 92 -20.58 -6.30 -5.92
N GLY A 93 -20.90 -7.60 -6.03
CA GLY A 93 -21.32 -8.21 -7.30
C GLY A 93 -20.27 -8.15 -8.40
N PHE A 94 -19.00 -8.26 -8.06
CA PHE A 94 -17.87 -8.15 -9.00
C PHE A 94 -17.85 -6.82 -9.75
N ASN A 95 -18.15 -5.73 -9.07
CA ASN A 95 -18.11 -4.39 -9.65
C ASN A 95 -16.77 -4.12 -10.36
N THR A 96 -16.82 -3.69 -11.61
CA THR A 96 -15.63 -3.51 -12.48
C THR A 96 -14.63 -2.52 -11.89
N THR A 97 -15.08 -1.42 -11.27
CA THR A 97 -14.20 -0.43 -10.62
C THR A 97 -13.47 -1.06 -9.43
N VAL A 98 -14.16 -1.88 -8.63
CA VAL A 98 -13.57 -2.60 -7.49
C VAL A 98 -12.50 -3.59 -7.97
N ILE A 99 -12.77 -4.33 -9.05
CA ILE A 99 -11.79 -5.21 -9.69
C ILE A 99 -10.57 -4.42 -10.15
N GLY A 100 -10.79 -3.29 -10.82
CA GLY A 100 -9.72 -2.41 -11.29
C GLY A 100 -8.84 -1.89 -10.13
N LEU A 101 -9.46 -1.45 -9.04
CA LEU A 101 -8.75 -1.01 -7.82
C LEU A 101 -7.91 -2.13 -7.21
N PHE A 102 -8.45 -3.35 -7.14
CA PHE A 102 -7.73 -4.50 -6.61
C PHE A 102 -6.56 -4.91 -7.49
N VAL A 103 -6.77 -5.01 -8.80
CA VAL A 103 -5.71 -5.36 -9.76
C VAL A 103 -4.59 -4.32 -9.72
N PHE A 104 -4.95 -3.03 -9.72
CA PHE A 104 -3.97 -1.95 -9.60
C PHE A 104 -3.19 -2.04 -8.29
N GLY A 105 -3.89 -2.23 -7.15
CA GLY A 105 -3.26 -2.38 -5.83
C GLY A 105 -2.33 -3.58 -5.76
N ALA A 106 -2.72 -4.73 -6.36
CA ALA A 106 -1.89 -5.93 -6.42
C ALA A 106 -0.62 -5.72 -7.27
N ILE A 107 -0.76 -5.09 -8.44
CA ILE A 107 0.40 -4.72 -9.28
C ILE A 107 1.33 -3.79 -8.51
N ALA A 108 0.79 -2.76 -7.88
CA ALA A 108 1.58 -1.82 -7.12
C ALA A 108 2.30 -2.49 -5.94
N LEU A 109 1.62 -3.39 -5.20
CA LEU A 109 2.23 -4.13 -4.11
C LEU A 109 3.41 -5.00 -4.60
N LEU A 110 3.22 -5.73 -5.70
CA LEU A 110 4.22 -6.65 -6.21
C LEU A 110 5.38 -5.94 -6.93
N ALA A 111 5.07 -4.86 -7.65
CA ALA A 111 6.04 -4.16 -8.48
C ALA A 111 6.72 -2.95 -7.80
N TYR A 112 6.24 -2.53 -6.63
CA TYR A 112 6.77 -1.36 -5.93
C TYR A 112 8.29 -1.44 -5.71
N THR A 113 8.76 -2.53 -5.06
CA THR A 113 10.17 -2.68 -4.75
C THR A 113 11.00 -2.89 -6.01
N TYR A 114 10.50 -3.70 -6.94
CA TYR A 114 11.09 -3.93 -8.24
C TYR A 114 10.00 -4.20 -9.27
N PRO A 115 9.94 -3.42 -10.37
CA PRO A 115 10.96 -2.48 -10.83
C PRO A 115 10.75 -1.00 -10.43
N PHE A 116 9.61 -0.60 -9.84
CA PHE A 116 9.21 0.81 -9.72
C PHE A 116 10.21 1.65 -8.92
N LYS A 117 10.70 1.15 -7.80
CA LYS A 117 11.73 1.81 -6.99
C LYS A 117 13.01 2.06 -7.79
N TYR A 118 13.41 1.10 -8.62
CA TYR A 118 14.63 1.20 -9.44
C TYR A 118 14.47 2.16 -10.63
N TRP A 119 13.24 2.43 -11.05
CA TRP A 119 12.94 3.37 -12.14
C TRP A 119 12.64 4.79 -11.65
N GLY A 120 12.81 5.07 -10.37
CA GLY A 120 12.46 6.37 -9.78
C GLY A 120 10.95 6.63 -9.68
N LEU A 121 10.13 5.59 -9.79
CA LEU A 121 8.67 5.69 -9.71
C LEU A 121 8.12 5.36 -8.32
N GLY A 122 8.99 5.01 -7.35
CA GLY A 122 8.59 4.57 -6.02
C GLY A 122 7.76 5.61 -5.28
N GLU A 123 8.23 6.85 -5.21
CA GLU A 123 7.58 7.95 -4.48
C GLU A 123 6.26 8.36 -5.11
N PHE A 124 6.21 8.38 -6.45
CA PHE A 124 4.98 8.64 -7.18
C PHE A 124 3.93 7.54 -6.95
N THR A 125 4.38 6.29 -6.95
CA THR A 125 3.51 5.13 -6.64
C THR A 125 2.96 5.22 -5.22
N ILE A 126 3.80 5.55 -4.23
CA ILE A 126 3.38 5.77 -2.84
C ILE A 126 2.36 6.89 -2.75
N PHE A 127 2.64 8.04 -3.39
CA PHE A 127 1.70 9.16 -3.42
C PHE A 127 0.32 8.74 -3.92
N LEU A 128 0.26 8.06 -5.08
CA LEU A 128 -1.02 7.64 -5.67
C LEU A 128 -1.76 6.64 -4.80
N ILE A 129 -1.05 5.61 -4.32
CA ILE A 129 -1.68 4.51 -3.58
C ILE A 129 -2.15 4.96 -2.22
N TRP A 130 -1.31 5.64 -1.43
CA TRP A 130 -1.68 6.06 -0.08
C TRP A 130 -2.62 7.25 -0.05
N GLY A 131 -2.65 8.05 -1.10
CA GLY A 131 -3.48 9.24 -1.20
C GLY A 131 -4.77 9.00 -1.99
N PRO A 132 -4.82 9.48 -3.23
CA PRO A 132 -6.03 9.52 -4.04
C PRO A 132 -6.72 8.17 -4.19
N ILE A 133 -5.96 7.11 -4.48
CA ILE A 133 -6.52 5.78 -4.78
C ILE A 133 -7.04 5.10 -3.50
N LEU A 134 -6.27 5.15 -2.40
CA LEU A 134 -6.72 4.58 -1.14
C LEU A 134 -8.00 5.26 -0.65
N ILE A 135 -7.98 6.59 -0.56
CA ILE A 135 -9.08 7.34 0.06
C ILE A 135 -10.31 7.34 -0.85
N GLY A 136 -10.15 7.64 -2.13
CA GLY A 136 -11.23 7.59 -3.09
C GLY A 136 -11.78 6.18 -3.31
N GLY A 137 -10.89 5.18 -3.43
CA GLY A 137 -11.28 3.79 -3.63
C GLY A 137 -12.04 3.21 -2.45
N VAL A 138 -11.56 3.42 -1.21
CA VAL A 138 -12.28 2.97 0.00
C VAL A 138 -13.63 3.66 0.12
N TYR A 139 -13.69 4.98 -0.13
CA TYR A 139 -14.95 5.71 -0.15
C TYR A 139 -15.94 5.12 -1.17
N TYR A 140 -15.49 4.88 -2.40
CA TYR A 140 -16.31 4.29 -3.47
C TYR A 140 -16.86 2.92 -3.07
N VAL A 141 -16.02 2.07 -2.48
CA VAL A 141 -16.44 0.75 -2.02
C VAL A 141 -17.49 0.86 -0.90
N LEU A 142 -17.30 1.76 0.07
CA LEU A 142 -18.28 1.98 1.13
C LEU A 142 -19.61 2.48 0.58
N ALA A 143 -19.59 3.38 -0.41
CA ALA A 143 -20.79 3.84 -1.10
C ALA A 143 -21.54 2.69 -1.82
N LEU A 144 -20.81 1.75 -2.44
CA LEU A 144 -21.42 0.54 -3.00
C LEU A 144 -22.11 -0.32 -1.95
N PHE A 145 -21.48 -0.50 -0.79
CA PHE A 145 -22.05 -1.32 0.30
C PHE A 145 -23.27 -0.68 0.96
N SER A 146 -23.42 0.63 0.91
CA SER A 146 -24.58 1.32 1.48
C SER A 146 -25.87 1.04 0.71
N GLY A 147 -25.77 0.59 -0.55
CA GLY A 147 -26.89 0.42 -1.46
C GLY A 147 -27.52 1.71 -1.96
N HIS A 148 -26.97 2.87 -1.57
CA HIS A 148 -27.39 4.17 -2.09
C HIS A 148 -26.79 4.43 -3.48
N GLU A 149 -27.39 5.37 -4.21
CA GLU A 149 -26.82 5.84 -5.47
C GLU A 149 -25.43 6.45 -5.24
N ILE A 150 -24.47 6.08 -6.10
CA ILE A 150 -23.11 6.60 -5.99
C ILE A 150 -23.06 8.01 -6.60
N VAL A 151 -22.88 9.00 -5.75
CA VAL A 151 -22.69 10.39 -6.14
C VAL A 151 -21.23 10.60 -6.51
N MET A 152 -20.94 10.63 -7.83
CA MET A 152 -19.55 10.71 -8.32
C MET A 152 -18.80 11.97 -7.90
N SER A 153 -19.47 13.10 -7.65
CA SER A 153 -18.84 14.32 -7.09
C SER A 153 -18.27 14.06 -5.68
N ASN A 154 -18.93 13.22 -4.88
CA ASN A 154 -18.45 12.86 -3.54
C ASN A 154 -17.24 11.91 -3.64
N VAL A 155 -17.25 10.98 -4.60
CA VAL A 155 -16.09 10.12 -4.89
C VAL A 155 -14.87 10.96 -5.27
N TRP A 156 -15.04 11.94 -6.17
CA TRP A 156 -13.95 12.84 -6.56
C TRP A 156 -13.50 13.73 -5.40
N SER A 157 -14.41 14.17 -4.54
CA SER A 157 -14.07 14.89 -3.31
C SER A 157 -13.21 14.03 -2.38
N ALA A 158 -13.50 12.73 -2.26
CA ALA A 158 -12.69 11.82 -1.48
C ALA A 158 -11.30 11.58 -2.12
N VAL A 159 -11.23 11.45 -3.45
CA VAL A 159 -9.96 11.37 -4.20
C VAL A 159 -9.09 12.60 -3.92
N LEU A 160 -9.68 13.81 -4.02
CA LEU A 160 -8.97 15.07 -3.76
C LEU A 160 -8.54 15.21 -2.29
N ALA A 161 -9.37 14.78 -1.35
CA ALA A 161 -9.01 14.74 0.07
C ALA A 161 -7.83 13.79 0.36
N GLY A 162 -7.60 12.82 -0.52
CA GLY A 162 -6.44 11.93 -0.46
C GLY A 162 -5.12 12.60 -0.85
N VAL A 163 -5.15 13.65 -1.67
CA VAL A 163 -3.93 14.28 -2.19
C VAL A 163 -2.99 14.76 -1.09
N PRO A 164 -3.40 15.59 -0.11
CA PRO A 164 -2.50 16.06 0.93
C PRO A 164 -1.95 14.91 1.80
N TYR A 165 -2.76 13.87 2.04
CA TYR A 165 -2.30 12.70 2.78
C TYR A 165 -1.24 11.92 1.99
N GLY A 166 -1.46 11.68 0.70
CA GLY A 166 -0.49 11.02 -0.18
C GLY A 166 0.82 11.79 -0.31
N LEU A 167 0.76 13.12 -0.41
CA LEU A 167 1.96 13.98 -0.41
C LEU A 167 2.74 13.85 0.90
N GLY A 168 2.05 13.83 2.04
CA GLY A 168 2.69 13.64 3.34
C GLY A 168 3.42 12.29 3.44
N VAL A 169 2.79 11.20 2.99
CA VAL A 169 3.42 9.86 3.00
C VAL A 169 4.61 9.81 2.03
N ALA A 170 4.48 10.37 0.83
CA ALA A 170 5.58 10.43 -0.13
C ALA A 170 6.76 11.27 0.39
N SER A 171 6.50 12.39 1.09
CA SER A 171 7.54 13.22 1.69
C SER A 171 8.37 12.47 2.74
N ILE A 172 7.73 11.62 3.56
CA ILE A 172 8.45 10.77 4.53
C ILE A 172 9.36 9.77 3.78
N ASN A 173 8.87 9.20 2.69
CA ASN A 173 9.67 8.27 1.88
C ASN A 173 10.85 8.96 1.20
N ILE A 174 10.64 10.16 0.65
CA ILE A 174 11.70 11.00 0.07
C ILE A 174 12.77 11.28 1.13
N ALA A 175 12.38 11.70 2.33
CA ALA A 175 13.33 11.96 3.42
C ALA A 175 14.22 10.74 3.72
N LYS A 176 13.62 9.54 3.79
CA LYS A 176 14.38 8.29 3.98
C LYS A 176 15.35 7.98 2.83
N HIS A 177 14.97 8.33 1.60
CA HIS A 177 15.84 8.11 0.45
C HIS A 177 16.95 9.15 0.36
N ILE A 178 16.74 10.38 0.84
CA ILE A 178 17.83 11.37 0.99
C ILE A 178 18.91 10.84 1.91
N ASP A 179 18.53 10.29 3.08
CA ASP A 179 19.48 9.72 4.04
C ASP A 179 20.29 8.54 3.46
N LYS A 180 19.71 7.80 2.51
CA LYS A 180 20.30 6.61 1.89
C LYS A 180 20.83 6.87 0.48
N HIS A 181 20.83 8.10 0.00
CA HIS A 181 21.10 8.43 -1.41
C HIS A 181 22.37 7.77 -1.94
N ASP A 182 23.49 7.93 -1.25
CA ASP A 182 24.79 7.43 -1.72
C ASP A 182 24.83 5.89 -1.72
N ASP A 183 24.25 5.26 -0.70
CA ASP A 183 24.15 3.79 -0.61
C ASP A 183 23.24 3.22 -1.71
N ASP A 184 22.08 3.83 -1.92
CA ASP A 184 21.11 3.43 -2.95
C ASP A 184 21.71 3.59 -4.36
N LYS A 185 22.38 4.72 -4.61
CA LYS A 185 23.07 5.01 -5.88
C LYS A 185 24.18 4.01 -6.17
N ALA A 186 25.01 3.68 -5.17
CA ALA A 186 26.11 2.71 -5.32
C ALA A 186 25.57 1.29 -5.66
N LYS A 187 24.32 0.99 -5.31
CA LYS A 187 23.65 -0.30 -5.54
C LYS A 187 22.66 -0.27 -6.73
N GLY A 188 22.67 0.81 -7.51
CA GLY A 188 21.84 0.96 -8.71
C GLY A 188 20.35 1.11 -8.44
N VAL A 189 19.97 1.60 -7.25
CA VAL A 189 18.59 1.95 -6.91
C VAL A 189 18.31 3.37 -7.37
N GLY A 190 17.35 3.55 -8.28
CA GLY A 190 16.98 4.87 -8.83
C GLY A 190 15.88 5.52 -8.02
N THR A 191 16.19 6.04 -6.83
CA THR A 191 15.23 6.81 -6.03
C THR A 191 15.12 8.25 -6.52
N PHE A 192 14.01 8.93 -6.18
CA PHE A 192 13.70 10.28 -6.66
C PHE A 192 14.72 11.35 -6.24
N PRO A 193 15.33 11.33 -5.03
CA PRO A 193 16.45 12.23 -4.71
C PRO A 193 17.79 11.83 -5.41
#